data_802b92cb8ccfaa5e9c39aa4489d9e6d7
#
_entry.id   802b92cb8ccfaa5e9c39aa4489d9e6d7
#
_cell.length_a   1.000
_cell.length_b   1.000
_cell.length_c   1.000
_cell.angle_alpha   90.00
_cell.angle_beta   90.00
_cell.angle_gamma   90.00
#
_symmetry.space_group_name_H-M   'P 1'
#
loop_
_entity.id
_entity.type
_entity.pdbx_description
1 polymer ?
#
loop_
_entity_poly.entity_id
_entity_poly.type
_entity_poly.pdbx_seq_one_letter_code
_entity_poly.pdbx_strand_id
1 'polypeptide(L)'
;MSLKHGILGLLNYGSMTGYELDKAFKASLAFFWQAKASQIYRELDAMERSGWLTSKRILQTEKPNKRVYTITDSGKSELMSWLLLPEPDIADAMRVKSAFLMRVFFAGEVSIQQSLNM
;
A
#
# COMPACT_ATOMS: atom_id res chain seq x y z
N MET A 1 -8.73 -4.77 -7.17
CA MET A 1 -7.68 -4.38 -6.21
C MET A 1 -8.26 -4.42 -4.81
N SER A 2 -7.56 -5.00 -3.88
CA SER A 2 -8.02 -5.01 -2.50
C SER A 2 -7.19 -4.06 -1.66
N LEU A 3 -7.78 -3.55 -0.59
CA LEU A 3 -7.10 -2.68 0.34
C LEU A 3 -5.86 -3.36 0.93
N LYS A 4 -5.95 -4.65 1.22
CA LYS A 4 -4.83 -5.43 1.74
C LYS A 4 -3.62 -5.40 0.82
N HIS A 5 -3.85 -5.57 -0.47
CA HIS A 5 -2.77 -5.57 -1.45
C HIS A 5 -2.14 -4.18 -1.62
N GLY A 6 -2.93 -3.13 -1.50
CA GLY A 6 -2.41 -1.77 -1.47
C GLY A 6 -1.49 -1.53 -0.27
N ILE A 7 -1.90 -2.02 0.89
CA ILE A 7 -1.09 -1.93 2.11
C ILE A 7 0.20 -2.74 1.95
N LEU A 8 0.11 -3.97 1.45
CA LEU A 8 1.30 -4.80 1.20
C LEU A 8 2.27 -4.11 0.24
N GLY A 9 1.75 -3.50 -0.81
CA GLY A 9 2.57 -2.79 -1.78
C GLY A 9 3.34 -1.64 -1.16
N LEU A 10 2.71 -0.86 -0.29
CA LEU A 10 3.36 0.23 0.41
C LEU A 10 4.42 -0.27 1.38
N LEU A 11 4.09 -1.30 2.18
CA LEU A 11 5.02 -1.86 3.14
C LEU A 11 6.19 -2.60 2.48
N ASN A 12 6.04 -2.98 1.23
CA ASN A 12 7.14 -3.59 0.49
C ASN A 12 8.30 -2.62 0.23
N TYR A 13 8.04 -1.32 0.26
CA TYR A 13 9.08 -0.31 0.14
C TYR A 13 9.86 -0.11 1.45
N GLY A 14 9.26 -0.43 2.58
CA GLY A 14 9.90 -0.30 3.87
C GLY A 14 8.89 -0.38 5.01
N SER A 15 9.39 -0.65 6.20
CA SER A 15 8.54 -0.71 7.39
C SER A 15 7.98 0.67 7.72
N MET A 16 6.75 0.71 8.18
CA MET A 16 6.05 1.96 8.50
C MET A 16 5.19 1.79 9.73
N THR A 17 4.99 2.91 10.44
CA THR A 17 3.95 2.95 11.47
C THR A 17 2.59 2.99 10.79
N GLY A 18 1.53 2.68 11.54
CA GLY A 18 0.17 2.82 11.02
C GLY A 18 -0.13 4.24 10.56
N TYR A 19 0.37 5.23 11.30
CA TYR A 19 0.20 6.64 10.93
C TYR A 19 0.90 6.97 9.61
N GLU A 20 2.15 6.54 9.47
CA GLU A 20 2.92 6.75 8.23
C GLU A 20 2.26 6.05 7.05
N LEU A 21 1.74 4.83 7.28
CA LEU A 21 1.04 4.08 6.24
C LEU A 21 -0.23 4.79 5.78
N ASP A 22 -1.02 5.30 6.73
CA ASP A 22 -2.22 6.05 6.41
C ASP A 22 -1.90 7.28 5.57
N LYS A 23 -0.86 8.01 5.93
CA LYS A 23 -0.41 9.16 5.16
C LYS A 23 0.07 8.77 3.77
N ALA A 24 0.88 7.73 3.68
CA ALA A 24 1.40 7.23 2.41
C ALA A 24 0.26 6.75 1.51
N PHE A 25 -0.73 6.09 2.09
CA PHE A 25 -1.91 5.62 1.36
C PHE A 25 -2.68 6.80 0.77
N LYS A 26 -2.94 7.83 1.56
CA LYS A 26 -3.65 9.02 1.11
C LYS A 26 -2.87 9.78 0.04
N ALA A 27 -1.55 9.80 0.14
CA ALA A 27 -0.70 10.49 -0.81
C ALA A 27 -0.60 9.75 -2.16
N SER A 28 -0.71 8.42 -2.15
CA SER A 28 -0.42 7.62 -3.35
C SER A 28 -1.61 6.86 -3.91
N LEU A 29 -2.46 6.29 -3.06
CA LEU A 29 -3.52 5.37 -3.48
C LEU A 29 -4.93 5.93 -3.32
N ALA A 30 -5.09 7.13 -2.77
CA ALA A 30 -6.40 7.71 -2.53
C ALA A 30 -7.21 7.91 -3.82
N PHE A 31 -6.54 8.07 -4.96
CA PHE A 31 -7.21 8.18 -6.25
C PHE A 31 -7.89 6.87 -6.67
N PHE A 32 -7.39 5.74 -6.20
CA PHE A 32 -7.91 4.43 -6.57
C PHE A 32 -8.83 3.87 -5.49
N TRP A 33 -8.55 4.22 -4.26
CA TRP A 33 -9.19 3.60 -3.12
C TRP A 33 -9.28 4.60 -1.97
N GLN A 34 -10.49 5.00 -1.65
CA GLN A 34 -10.71 5.86 -0.49
C GLN A 34 -10.91 4.96 0.72
N ALA A 35 -9.93 4.95 1.60
CA ALA A 35 -9.99 4.19 2.83
C ALA A 35 -9.85 5.13 4.02
N LYS A 36 -10.68 4.91 5.03
CA LYS A 36 -10.56 5.63 6.29
C LYS A 36 -9.43 5.02 7.11
N ALA A 37 -8.82 5.83 7.97
CA ALA A 37 -7.76 5.36 8.84
C ALA A 37 -8.21 4.13 9.65
N SER A 38 -9.44 4.12 10.14
CA SER A 38 -9.99 2.99 10.89
C SER A 38 -10.01 1.70 10.08
N GLN A 39 -10.27 1.79 8.79
CA GLN A 39 -10.24 0.62 7.90
C GLN A 39 -8.82 0.12 7.72
N ILE A 40 -7.86 1.02 7.55
CA ILE A 40 -6.45 0.68 7.41
C ILE A 40 -5.95 -0.04 8.67
N TYR A 41 -6.25 0.49 9.86
CA TYR A 41 -5.84 -0.13 11.11
C TYR A 41 -6.47 -1.52 11.30
N ARG A 42 -7.74 -1.68 10.92
CA ARG A 42 -8.41 -2.99 10.97
C ARG A 42 -7.75 -4.00 10.05
N GLU A 43 -7.40 -3.57 8.84
CA GLU A 43 -6.72 -4.44 7.89
C GLU A 43 -5.33 -4.83 8.38
N LEU A 44 -4.60 -3.88 8.99
CA LEU A 44 -3.29 -4.17 9.57
C LEU A 44 -3.38 -5.26 10.62
N ASP A 45 -4.38 -5.19 11.50
CA ASP A 45 -4.60 -6.23 12.52
C ASP A 45 -4.91 -7.58 11.88
N ALA A 46 -5.79 -7.62 10.90
CA ALA A 46 -6.16 -8.84 10.21
C ALA A 46 -4.98 -9.44 9.46
N MET A 47 -4.18 -8.62 8.82
CA MET A 47 -3.00 -9.06 8.06
C MET A 47 -1.91 -9.59 8.98
N GLU A 48 -1.75 -9.00 10.15
CA GLU A 48 -0.81 -9.51 11.14
C GLU A 48 -1.27 -10.88 11.64
N ARG A 49 -2.56 -11.05 11.90
CA ARG A 49 -3.12 -12.35 12.31
C ARG A 49 -2.96 -13.41 11.21
N SER A 50 -3.01 -13.00 9.96
CA SER A 50 -2.80 -13.90 8.82
C SER A 50 -1.33 -14.24 8.57
N GLY A 51 -0.41 -13.57 9.26
CA GLY A 51 1.01 -13.81 9.10
C GLY A 51 1.66 -13.05 7.95
N TRP A 52 0.94 -12.13 7.32
CA TRP A 52 1.47 -11.31 6.23
C TRP A 52 2.32 -10.15 6.73
N LEU A 53 2.10 -9.73 7.97
CA LEU A 53 2.83 -8.65 8.62
C LEU A 53 3.30 -9.08 10.00
N THR A 54 4.37 -8.46 10.46
CA THR A 54 4.73 -8.44 11.87
C THR A 54 4.70 -6.99 12.35
N SER A 55 4.58 -6.79 13.64
CA SER A 55 4.63 -5.45 14.20
C SER A 55 5.53 -5.42 15.41
N LYS A 56 6.14 -4.27 15.64
CA LYS A 56 6.98 -4.01 16.80
C LYS A 56 6.50 -2.73 17.46
N ARG A 57 6.22 -2.81 18.73
CA ARG A 57 5.83 -1.66 19.52
C ARG A 57 7.08 -0.90 19.96
N ILE A 58 7.08 0.40 19.71
CA ILE A 58 8.19 1.27 20.11
C ILE A 58 7.67 2.17 21.24
N LEU A 59 8.29 2.04 22.40
CA LEU A 59 7.94 2.84 23.57
C LEU A 59 8.60 4.21 23.45
N GLN A 60 7.83 5.25 23.73
CA GLN A 60 8.31 6.63 23.72
C GLN A 60 7.95 7.31 25.04
N THR A 61 8.84 8.17 25.55
CA THR A 61 8.64 8.81 26.85
C THR A 61 7.75 10.03 26.80
N GLU A 62 7.86 10.81 25.73
CA GLU A 62 7.14 12.10 25.60
C GLU A 62 6.06 12.07 24.54
N LYS A 63 5.89 10.98 23.83
CA LYS A 63 4.91 10.81 22.76
C LYS A 63 4.17 9.50 22.95
N PRO A 64 2.98 9.35 22.36
CA PRO A 64 2.30 8.07 22.38
C PRO A 64 3.19 6.99 21.77
N ASN A 65 3.12 5.79 22.35
CA ASN A 65 3.83 4.65 21.77
C ASN A 65 3.37 4.41 20.36
N LYS A 66 4.28 3.93 19.53
CA LYS A 66 3.95 3.64 18.13
C LYS A 66 4.24 2.19 17.82
N ARG A 67 3.58 1.70 16.78
CA ARG A 67 3.77 0.33 16.30
C ARG A 67 4.23 0.38 14.86
N VAL A 68 5.37 -0.27 14.60
CA VAL A 68 5.96 -0.34 13.26
C VAL A 68 5.59 -1.68 12.65
N TYR A 69 5.04 -1.67 11.46
CA TYR A 69 4.64 -2.87 10.72
C TYR A 69 5.68 -3.19 9.66
N THR A 70 5.96 -4.46 9.51
CA THR A 70 6.93 -4.98 8.54
C THR A 70 6.30 -6.12 7.77
N ILE A 71 6.44 -6.11 6.44
CA ILE A 71 5.95 -7.20 5.60
C ILE A 71 6.81 -8.45 5.83
N THR A 72 6.15 -9.61 5.93
CA THR A 72 6.83 -10.90 6.07
C THR A 72 7.07 -11.51 4.71
N ASP A 73 7.85 -12.60 4.67
CA ASP A 73 8.03 -13.34 3.42
C ASP A 73 6.69 -13.86 2.90
N SER A 74 5.81 -14.28 3.80
CA SER A 74 4.45 -14.69 3.45
C SER A 74 3.65 -13.55 2.82
N GLY A 75 3.79 -12.34 3.39
CA GLY A 75 3.15 -11.15 2.83
C GLY A 75 3.70 -10.79 1.46
N LYS A 76 5.01 -10.91 1.27
CA LYS A 76 5.63 -10.68 -0.04
C LYS A 76 5.13 -11.69 -1.08
N SER A 77 5.00 -12.95 -0.68
CA SER A 77 4.46 -13.99 -1.57
C SER A 77 3.03 -13.69 -1.97
N GLU A 78 2.20 -13.24 -1.03
CA GLU A 78 0.82 -12.86 -1.33
C GLU A 78 0.77 -11.67 -2.29
N LEU A 79 1.61 -10.68 -2.08
CA LEU A 79 1.70 -9.52 -2.98
C LEU A 79 2.10 -9.96 -4.38
N MET A 80 3.11 -10.81 -4.50
CA MET A 80 3.57 -11.30 -5.80
C MET A 80 2.50 -12.14 -6.50
N SER A 81 1.81 -13.01 -5.76
CA SER A 81 0.71 -13.80 -6.31
C SER A 81 -0.38 -12.91 -6.89
N TRP A 82 -0.72 -11.85 -6.17
CA TRP A 82 -1.73 -10.89 -6.63
C TRP A 82 -1.27 -10.14 -7.88
N LEU A 83 0.00 -9.72 -7.92
CA LEU A 83 0.56 -9.00 -9.06
C LEU A 83 0.65 -9.88 -10.31
N LEU A 84 0.72 -11.21 -10.12
CA LEU A 84 0.83 -12.18 -11.22
C LEU A 84 -0.51 -12.79 -11.61
N LEU A 85 -1.63 -12.19 -11.19
CA LEU A 85 -2.96 -12.64 -11.59
C LEU A 85 -3.09 -12.62 -13.13
N PRO A 86 -3.91 -13.54 -13.69
CA PRO A 86 -4.11 -13.57 -15.13
C PRO A 86 -4.55 -12.21 -15.67
N GLU A 87 -4.04 -11.88 -16.85
CA GLU A 87 -4.29 -10.60 -17.50
C GLU A 87 -5.77 -10.21 -17.61
N PRO A 88 -6.70 -11.14 -17.92
CA PRO A 88 -8.13 -10.78 -17.98
C PRO A 88 -8.66 -10.22 -16.65
N ASP A 89 -8.23 -10.76 -15.52
CA ASP A 89 -8.68 -10.28 -14.21
C ASP A 89 -8.15 -8.88 -13.93
N ILE A 90 -6.90 -8.63 -14.30
CA ILE A 90 -6.27 -7.33 -14.14
C ILE A 90 -6.96 -6.32 -15.07
N ALA A 91 -7.21 -6.69 -16.31
CA ALA A 91 -7.85 -5.83 -17.29
C ALA A 91 -9.26 -5.43 -16.84
N ASP A 92 -10.03 -6.37 -16.32
CA ASP A 92 -11.38 -6.10 -15.84
C ASP A 92 -11.35 -5.20 -14.60
N ALA A 93 -10.44 -5.45 -13.68
CA ALA A 93 -10.28 -4.62 -12.48
C ALA A 93 -9.86 -3.19 -12.86
N MET A 94 -9.03 -3.04 -13.86
CA MET A 94 -8.54 -1.74 -14.33
C MET A 94 -9.55 -1.00 -15.20
N ARG A 95 -10.45 -1.70 -15.87
CA ARG A 95 -11.42 -1.11 -16.79
C ARG A 95 -12.31 -0.08 -16.08
N VAL A 96 -12.71 -0.36 -14.86
CA VAL A 96 -13.60 0.51 -14.09
C VAL A 96 -12.87 1.76 -13.57
N LYS A 97 -11.57 1.66 -13.34
CA LYS A 97 -10.77 2.74 -12.75
C LYS A 97 -9.65 3.22 -13.67
N SER A 98 -9.68 2.81 -14.92
CA SER A 98 -8.56 2.99 -15.84
C SER A 98 -8.17 4.47 -16.06
N ALA A 99 -9.14 5.36 -16.15
CA ALA A 99 -8.86 6.77 -16.39
C ALA A 99 -7.99 7.38 -15.28
N PHE A 100 -8.31 7.07 -14.02
CA PHE A 100 -7.54 7.56 -12.89
C PHE A 100 -6.18 6.87 -12.79
N LEU A 101 -6.17 5.56 -12.98
CA LEU A 101 -4.93 4.78 -12.95
C LEU A 101 -3.94 5.28 -13.99
N MET A 102 -4.41 5.46 -15.22
CA MET A 102 -3.56 5.93 -16.30
C MET A 102 -3.06 7.35 -16.05
N ARG A 103 -3.91 8.24 -15.54
CA ARG A 103 -3.51 9.60 -15.22
C ARG A 103 -2.42 9.64 -14.17
N VAL A 104 -2.57 8.87 -13.10
CA VAL A 104 -1.58 8.84 -12.02
C VAL A 104 -0.28 8.23 -12.51
N PHE A 105 -0.36 7.15 -13.27
CA PHE A 105 0.80 6.48 -13.83
C PHE A 105 1.56 7.42 -14.79
N PHE A 106 0.86 8.03 -15.74
CA PHE A 106 1.48 8.95 -16.68
C PHE A 106 1.97 10.23 -16.04
N ALA A 107 1.32 10.73 -15.01
CA ALA A 107 1.81 11.89 -14.26
C ALA A 107 3.17 11.58 -13.63
N GLY A 108 3.35 10.37 -13.07
CA GLY A 108 4.63 9.94 -12.54
C GLY A 108 5.70 9.83 -13.62
N GLU A 109 5.35 9.25 -14.76
CA GLU A 109 6.24 9.13 -15.90
C GLU A 109 6.68 10.48 -16.45
N VAL A 110 5.74 11.41 -16.60
CA VAL A 110 6.05 12.77 -17.09
C VAL A 110 6.99 13.47 -16.12
N SER A 111 6.76 13.35 -14.81
CA SER A 111 7.65 13.93 -13.81
C SER A 111 9.06 13.36 -13.89
N ILE A 112 9.18 12.05 -14.06
CA ILE A 112 10.47 11.38 -14.20
C ILE A 112 11.19 11.85 -15.48
N GLN A 113 10.49 11.90 -16.59
CA GLN A 113 11.07 12.35 -17.85
C GLN A 113 11.49 13.81 -17.82
N GLN A 114 10.70 14.67 -17.20
CA GLN A 114 11.08 16.07 -17.01
C GLN A 114 12.34 16.19 -16.18
N SER A 115 12.48 15.38 -15.15
CA SER A 115 13.70 15.34 -14.32
C SER A 115 14.91 14.86 -15.11
N LEU A 116 14.70 13.87 -15.99
CA LEU A 116 15.79 13.32 -16.81
C LEU A 116 16.21 14.27 -17.95
N ASN A 117 15.29 15.07 -18.45
CA ASN A 117 15.55 15.97 -19.58
C ASN A 117 16.09 17.35 -19.14
N MET A 118 16.17 17.56 -17.86
CA MET A 118 16.79 18.76 -17.32
C MET A 118 18.22 18.47 -16.91
#